data_290024b3958142744bb0ad8e4afae587
#
_entry.id   290024b3958142744bb0ad8e4afae587
#
_cell.length_a   1.000
_cell.length_b   1.000
_cell.length_c   1.000
_cell.angle_alpha   90.00
_cell.angle_beta   90.00
_cell.angle_gamma   90.00
#
_symmetry.space_group_name_H-M   'P 1'
#
loop_
_entity.id
_entity.type
_entity.pdbx_description
1 polymer ?
#
loop_
_entity_poly.entity_id
_entity_poly.type
_entity_poly.pdbx_seq_one_letter_code
_entity_poly.pdbx_strand_id
1 'polypeptide(L)'
;MIKTYEIKNGLWQVKVSAELGGNVVSLKYDGKDVFVPLENMEQLAANPYIQGAPILLPANRTADGKFSFEGENYQLEITEASTGANLHGIVHRQPFTVIEHSEDKITLCFENNGQAYPFNFVLTVTYYFENDAFAQRYDIKNTGSGNVPFTFALHTTFVEPESFDVPIDACHKKNEKHLPIGGYFPLNEQESRYVTGSPSKDISASGYYRACGNTAHIGHFSYTVSDNLTIGFFLTVQGREDFCVLSHNAAL
;
A
#
# COMPACT_ATOMS: atom_id res chain seq x y z
N MET A 1 22.19 12.12 2.04
CA MET A 1 21.90 10.74 2.53
C MET A 1 20.48 10.78 3.11
N ILE A 2 19.56 9.98 2.57
CA ILE A 2 18.16 9.93 3.02
C ILE A 2 18.12 9.35 4.43
N LYS A 3 17.50 10.08 5.37
CA LYS A 3 17.42 9.71 6.77
C LYS A 3 16.31 8.69 7.01
N THR A 4 16.58 7.70 7.85
CA THR A 4 15.57 6.77 8.37
C THR A 4 15.44 6.91 9.88
N TYR A 5 14.23 6.65 10.37
CA TYR A 5 13.89 6.56 11.78
C TYR A 5 13.59 5.11 12.13
N GLU A 6 14.09 4.65 13.26
CA GLU A 6 13.85 3.29 13.73
C GLU A 6 12.92 3.31 14.93
N ILE A 7 11.95 2.40 14.94
CA ILE A 7 11.13 2.04 16.09
C ILE A 7 11.19 0.54 16.29
N LYS A 8 11.11 0.09 17.53
CA LYS A 8 11.20 -1.34 17.88
C LYS A 8 10.39 -1.67 19.13
N ASN A 9 9.91 -2.89 19.20
CA ASN A 9 9.27 -3.45 20.40
C ASN A 9 9.39 -4.97 20.37
N GLY A 10 10.05 -5.53 21.41
CA GLY A 10 10.30 -6.95 21.48
C GLY A 10 11.09 -7.46 20.26
N LEU A 11 10.48 -8.35 19.49
CA LEU A 11 11.07 -8.94 18.29
C LEU A 11 10.88 -8.10 17.02
N TRP A 12 10.05 -7.06 17.08
CA TRP A 12 9.78 -6.18 15.95
C TRP A 12 10.83 -5.08 15.79
N GLN A 13 11.27 -4.85 14.56
CA GLN A 13 12.12 -3.73 14.17
C GLN A 13 11.57 -3.11 12.87
N VAL A 14 11.39 -1.80 12.88
CA VAL A 14 10.79 -1.05 11.77
C VAL A 14 11.66 0.16 11.45
N LYS A 15 11.93 0.38 10.15
CA LYS A 15 12.57 1.63 9.69
C LYS A 15 11.63 2.39 8.78
N VAL A 16 11.56 3.70 8.99
CA VAL A 16 10.67 4.61 8.29
C VAL A 16 11.49 5.74 7.65
N SER A 17 11.20 6.06 6.40
CA SER A 17 11.73 7.24 5.72
C SER A 17 10.69 8.35 5.67
N ALA A 18 10.90 9.43 6.43
CA ALA A 18 10.04 10.61 6.36
C ALA A 18 10.21 11.39 5.04
N GLU A 19 11.40 11.38 4.46
CA GLU A 19 11.71 12.10 3.22
C GLU A 19 11.08 11.46 1.97
N LEU A 20 10.75 10.18 2.04
CA LEU A 20 10.13 9.42 0.94
C LEU A 20 8.72 8.95 1.33
N GLY A 21 7.80 9.90 1.45
CA GLY A 21 6.37 9.63 1.61
C GLY A 21 5.97 8.98 2.93
N GLY A 22 6.79 9.07 3.99
CA GLY A 22 6.53 8.37 5.24
C GLY A 22 6.63 6.84 5.12
N ASN A 23 7.29 6.33 4.09
CA ASN A 23 7.36 4.91 3.75
C ASN A 23 8.02 4.07 4.86
N VAL A 24 7.40 2.95 5.24
CA VAL A 24 8.03 1.89 6.02
C VAL A 24 8.97 1.12 5.10
N VAL A 25 10.25 1.42 5.18
CA VAL A 25 11.29 0.91 4.26
C VAL A 25 11.92 -0.41 4.71
N SER A 26 11.68 -0.81 5.96
CA SER A 26 12.12 -2.11 6.49
C SER A 26 11.17 -2.54 7.59
N LEU A 27 10.76 -3.78 7.55
CA LEU A 27 10.01 -4.47 8.61
C LEU A 27 10.67 -5.81 8.86
N LYS A 28 11.07 -6.04 10.13
CA LYS A 28 11.66 -7.31 10.58
C LYS A 28 10.94 -7.84 11.82
N TYR A 29 10.90 -9.15 11.93
CA TYR A 29 10.46 -9.86 13.12
C TYR A 29 11.48 -10.95 13.48
N ASP A 30 11.96 -10.95 14.72
CA ASP A 30 13.02 -11.85 15.21
C ASP A 30 14.25 -11.86 14.28
N GLY A 31 14.67 -10.67 13.82
CA GLY A 31 15.79 -10.49 12.90
C GLY A 31 15.54 -10.91 11.45
N LYS A 32 14.41 -11.56 11.15
CA LYS A 32 14.03 -11.98 9.79
C LYS A 32 13.32 -10.85 9.05
N ASP A 33 13.66 -10.67 7.79
CA ASP A 33 13.00 -9.70 6.94
C ASP A 33 11.56 -10.14 6.62
N VAL A 34 10.61 -9.23 6.81
CA VAL A 34 9.20 -9.35 6.40
C VAL A 34 8.99 -8.63 5.08
N PHE A 35 9.57 -7.45 4.93
CA PHE A 35 9.62 -6.73 3.65
C PHE A 35 10.92 -7.06 2.92
N VAL A 36 10.87 -7.03 1.58
CA VAL A 36 12.08 -7.16 0.76
C VAL A 36 13.10 -6.13 1.21
N PRO A 37 14.31 -6.57 1.61
CA PRO A 37 15.33 -5.64 2.09
C PRO A 37 15.77 -4.69 1.00
N LEU A 38 15.98 -3.43 1.38
CA LEU A 38 16.54 -2.41 0.50
C LEU A 38 18.04 -2.62 0.34
N GLU A 39 18.53 -2.60 -0.88
CA GLU A 39 19.95 -2.56 -1.17
C GLU A 39 20.54 -1.18 -0.83
N ASN A 40 19.83 -0.11 -1.22
CA ASN A 40 20.21 1.28 -0.91
C ASN A 40 19.00 2.22 -1.03
N MET A 41 19.12 3.40 -0.42
CA MET A 41 18.05 4.40 -0.43
C MET A 41 17.95 5.17 -1.75
N GLU A 42 19.01 5.22 -2.55
CA GLU A 42 19.01 5.85 -3.86
C GLU A 42 18.13 5.09 -4.86
N GLN A 43 18.13 3.75 -4.80
CA GLN A 43 17.24 2.90 -5.59
C GLN A 43 15.77 3.16 -5.23
N LEU A 44 15.46 3.26 -3.94
CA LEU A 44 14.12 3.60 -3.49
C LEU A 44 13.71 5.01 -3.93
N ALA A 45 14.62 5.99 -3.86
CA ALA A 45 14.32 7.36 -4.33
C ALA A 45 14.04 7.42 -5.84
N ALA A 46 14.71 6.57 -6.63
CA ALA A 46 14.49 6.48 -8.07
C ALA A 46 13.12 5.83 -8.40
N ASN A 47 12.69 4.86 -7.60
CA ASN A 47 11.39 4.19 -7.76
C ASN A 47 10.72 3.90 -6.39
N PRO A 48 10.10 4.91 -5.76
CA PRO A 48 9.67 4.86 -4.37
C PRO A 48 8.45 3.97 -4.10
N TYR A 49 7.85 3.34 -5.08
CA TYR A 49 6.72 2.42 -4.89
C TYR A 49 7.07 0.94 -5.08
N ILE A 50 8.32 0.57 -5.34
CA ILE A 50 8.69 -0.84 -5.55
C ILE A 50 9.08 -1.59 -4.28
N GLN A 51 9.39 -0.89 -3.19
CA GLN A 51 9.86 -1.50 -1.94
C GLN A 51 9.26 -0.82 -0.71
N GLY A 52 9.19 -1.59 0.39
CA GLY A 52 8.57 -1.13 1.63
C GLY A 52 7.04 -1.18 1.57
N ALA A 53 6.41 -0.19 2.18
CA ALA A 53 4.95 0.02 2.17
C ALA A 53 4.60 1.48 1.84
N PRO A 54 4.94 1.98 0.63
CA PRO A 54 4.66 3.35 0.26
C PRO A 54 3.16 3.65 0.20
N ILE A 55 2.83 4.88 0.57
CA ILE A 55 1.47 5.41 0.59
C ILE A 55 1.09 5.88 -0.81
N LEU A 56 0.02 5.34 -1.37
CA LEU A 56 -0.50 5.71 -2.68
C LEU A 56 -1.77 6.55 -2.53
N LEU A 57 -1.73 7.79 -3.04
CA LEU A 57 -2.88 8.71 -3.04
C LEU A 57 -2.77 9.68 -4.25
N PRO A 58 -3.69 9.60 -5.23
CA PRO A 58 -4.67 8.53 -5.40
C PRO A 58 -4.00 7.19 -5.74
N ALA A 59 -4.63 6.10 -5.34
CA ALA A 59 -4.13 4.77 -5.63
C ALA A 59 -4.48 4.35 -7.06
N ASN A 60 -3.66 3.45 -7.64
CA ASN A 60 -3.84 2.89 -8.98
C ASN A 60 -3.67 3.93 -10.10
N ARG A 61 -4.21 3.66 -11.29
CA ARG A 61 -4.08 4.49 -12.48
C ARG A 61 -5.27 5.42 -12.66
N THR A 62 -4.99 6.71 -12.86
CA THR A 62 -5.95 7.68 -13.38
C THR A 62 -5.66 7.84 -14.88
N ALA A 63 -6.58 7.38 -15.73
CA ALA A 63 -6.44 7.40 -17.19
C ALA A 63 -6.22 8.81 -17.70
N ASP A 64 -5.22 9.01 -18.55
CA ASP A 64 -4.80 10.32 -19.08
C ASP A 64 -4.56 11.39 -17.99
N GLY A 65 -4.40 10.95 -16.72
CA GLY A 65 -4.33 11.82 -15.55
C GLY A 65 -5.62 12.59 -15.27
N LYS A 66 -6.74 12.26 -15.90
CA LYS A 66 -7.97 13.06 -15.85
C LYS A 66 -9.06 12.38 -15.04
N PHE A 67 -9.75 13.17 -14.22
CA PHE A 67 -10.97 12.74 -13.55
C PHE A 67 -11.93 13.92 -13.37
N SER A 68 -13.21 13.61 -13.20
CA SER A 68 -14.25 14.62 -12.90
C SER A 68 -14.82 14.36 -11.52
N PHE A 69 -15.04 15.42 -10.75
CA PHE A 69 -15.64 15.36 -9.43
C PHE A 69 -16.52 16.59 -9.19
N GLU A 70 -17.75 16.39 -8.76
CA GLU A 70 -18.75 17.46 -8.51
C GLU A 70 -18.92 18.45 -9.67
N GLY A 71 -18.82 17.96 -10.92
CA GLY A 71 -18.99 18.78 -12.13
C GLY A 71 -17.72 19.48 -12.61
N GLU A 72 -16.65 19.47 -11.85
CA GLU A 72 -15.34 20.03 -12.22
C GLU A 72 -14.41 18.96 -12.78
N ASN A 73 -13.50 19.38 -13.66
CA ASN A 73 -12.50 18.51 -14.28
C ASN A 73 -11.10 18.79 -13.69
N TYR A 74 -10.40 17.73 -13.35
CA TYR A 74 -9.08 17.78 -12.74
C TYR A 74 -8.04 17.07 -13.60
N GLN A 75 -6.81 17.57 -13.57
CA GLN A 75 -5.68 16.99 -14.28
C GLN A 75 -4.55 16.70 -13.29
N LEU A 76 -4.12 15.45 -13.24
CA LEU A 76 -2.92 15.00 -12.55
C LEU A 76 -1.75 14.90 -13.51
N GLU A 77 -0.53 14.98 -12.99
CA GLU A 77 0.69 14.72 -13.74
C GLU A 77 0.68 13.30 -14.31
N ILE A 78 1.14 13.12 -15.55
CA ILE A 78 1.37 11.79 -16.12
C ILE A 78 2.69 11.24 -15.57
N THR A 79 2.59 10.23 -14.70
CA THR A 79 3.74 9.60 -14.05
C THR A 79 4.15 8.28 -14.69
N GLU A 80 3.29 7.68 -15.53
CA GLU A 80 3.53 6.46 -16.29
C GLU A 80 3.33 6.73 -17.79
N ALA A 81 4.41 7.10 -18.47
CA ALA A 81 4.35 7.49 -19.90
C ALA A 81 3.88 6.35 -20.82
N SER A 82 4.20 5.10 -20.50
CA SER A 82 3.86 3.93 -21.33
C SER A 82 2.34 3.70 -21.46
N THR A 83 1.56 4.07 -20.45
CA THR A 83 0.09 3.95 -20.45
C THR A 83 -0.61 5.29 -20.62
N GLY A 84 0.13 6.40 -20.49
CA GLY A 84 -0.42 7.75 -20.45
C GLY A 84 -1.22 8.05 -19.19
N ALA A 85 -0.91 7.39 -18.07
CA ALA A 85 -1.66 7.52 -16.83
C ALA A 85 -0.89 8.28 -15.74
N ASN A 86 -1.64 8.85 -14.77
CA ASN A 86 -1.09 9.08 -13.45
C ASN A 86 -1.15 7.76 -12.69
N LEU A 87 0.01 7.20 -12.34
CA LEU A 87 0.13 5.99 -11.56
C LEU A 87 0.49 6.34 -10.12
N HIS A 88 -0.38 5.96 -9.19
CA HIS A 88 -0.17 6.02 -7.74
C HIS A 88 -0.03 7.43 -7.14
N GLY A 89 -0.38 8.48 -7.88
CA GLY A 89 -0.18 9.86 -7.41
C GLY A 89 1.30 10.19 -7.17
N ILE A 90 1.56 11.18 -6.33
CA ILE A 90 2.92 11.59 -5.97
C ILE A 90 3.14 11.76 -4.46
N VAL A 91 2.17 11.41 -3.60
CA VAL A 91 2.31 11.54 -2.14
C VAL A 91 3.47 10.71 -1.60
N HIS A 92 3.70 9.53 -2.15
CA HIS A 92 4.83 8.65 -1.81
C HIS A 92 6.22 9.25 -2.11
N ARG A 93 6.31 10.38 -2.82
CA ARG A 93 7.55 11.11 -3.10
C ARG A 93 7.68 12.39 -2.27
N GLN A 94 6.65 12.73 -1.49
CA GLN A 94 6.64 13.98 -0.72
C GLN A 94 7.35 13.78 0.63
N PRO A 95 8.06 14.79 1.12
CA PRO A 95 8.60 14.75 2.47
C PRO A 95 7.49 14.93 3.50
N PHE A 96 7.54 14.13 4.55
CA PHE A 96 6.68 14.22 5.73
C PHE A 96 7.44 14.85 6.88
N THR A 97 6.76 15.64 7.68
CA THR A 97 7.31 16.20 8.92
C THR A 97 7.16 15.20 10.05
N VAL A 98 8.24 14.94 10.78
CA VAL A 98 8.19 14.11 12.01
C VAL A 98 7.59 14.95 13.13
N ILE A 99 6.43 14.51 13.65
CA ILE A 99 5.71 15.17 14.75
C ILE A 99 6.15 14.59 16.09
N GLU A 100 6.34 13.27 16.14
CA GLU A 100 6.71 12.55 17.33
C GLU A 100 7.60 11.36 16.95
N HIS A 101 8.61 11.07 17.78
CA HIS A 101 9.42 9.87 17.65
C HIS A 101 9.90 9.40 19.02
N SER A 102 9.54 8.18 19.36
CA SER A 102 10.01 7.45 20.55
C SER A 102 10.65 6.11 20.13
N GLU A 103 11.01 5.28 21.09
CA GLU A 103 11.56 3.95 20.80
C GLU A 103 10.57 3.04 20.09
N ASP A 104 9.27 3.17 20.38
CA ASP A 104 8.18 2.28 19.96
C ASP A 104 7.11 2.93 19.07
N LYS A 105 7.25 4.23 18.77
CA LYS A 105 6.27 4.99 17.99
C LYS A 105 6.91 6.10 17.16
N ILE A 106 6.39 6.30 15.96
CA ILE A 106 6.67 7.50 15.17
C ILE A 106 5.38 8.03 14.55
N THR A 107 5.18 9.34 14.64
CA THR A 107 4.07 10.06 13.99
C THR A 107 4.63 11.04 12.98
N LEU A 108 4.11 10.98 11.76
CA LEU A 108 4.49 11.79 10.62
C LEU A 108 3.27 12.58 10.12
N CYS A 109 3.51 13.74 9.53
CA CYS A 109 2.46 14.58 8.95
C CYS A 109 2.87 15.08 7.56
N PHE A 110 1.94 14.99 6.63
CA PHE A 110 2.01 15.61 5.31
C PHE A 110 0.81 16.53 5.12
N GLU A 111 1.08 17.80 4.83
CA GLU A 111 0.07 18.78 4.51
C GLU A 111 0.07 19.05 3.00
N ASN A 112 -1.03 18.71 2.34
CA ASN A 112 -1.23 18.97 0.93
C ASN A 112 -2.08 20.23 0.74
N ASN A 113 -1.47 21.25 0.12
CA ASN A 113 -2.09 22.51 -0.25
C ASN A 113 -2.27 22.62 -1.78
N GLY A 114 -2.68 21.50 -2.42
CA GLY A 114 -2.93 21.45 -3.85
C GLY A 114 -1.74 21.00 -4.72
N GLN A 115 -0.54 20.76 -4.14
CA GLN A 115 0.64 20.42 -4.96
C GLN A 115 0.69 18.96 -5.39
N ALA A 116 0.45 18.03 -4.46
CA ALA A 116 0.51 16.60 -4.75
C ALA A 116 -0.83 16.03 -5.23
N TYR A 117 -1.91 16.67 -4.85
CA TYR A 117 -3.28 16.34 -5.24
C TYR A 117 -4.12 17.62 -5.22
N PRO A 118 -5.08 17.84 -6.13
CA PRO A 118 -5.74 19.15 -6.30
C PRO A 118 -6.74 19.54 -5.19
N PHE A 119 -6.68 18.90 -4.03
CA PHE A 119 -7.53 19.16 -2.88
C PHE A 119 -6.69 19.34 -1.62
N ASN A 120 -7.11 20.23 -0.73
CA ASN A 120 -6.40 20.48 0.53
C ASN A 120 -6.75 19.41 1.57
N PHE A 121 -5.73 18.76 2.13
CA PHE A 121 -5.88 17.80 3.22
C PHE A 121 -4.61 17.71 4.06
N VAL A 122 -4.76 17.17 5.24
CA VAL A 122 -3.65 16.73 6.09
C VAL A 122 -3.72 15.22 6.23
N LEU A 123 -2.61 14.56 5.95
CA LEU A 123 -2.41 13.13 6.19
C LEU A 123 -1.48 12.97 7.39
N THR A 124 -1.99 12.40 8.47
CA THR A 124 -1.19 12.00 9.63
C THR A 124 -1.00 10.50 9.61
N VAL A 125 0.23 10.06 9.76
CA VAL A 125 0.60 8.64 9.77
C VAL A 125 1.26 8.32 11.09
N THR A 126 0.76 7.32 11.79
CA THR A 126 1.35 6.82 13.03
C THR A 126 1.72 5.36 12.88
N TYR A 127 2.99 5.05 13.10
CA TYR A 127 3.53 3.71 13.20
C TYR A 127 3.85 3.42 14.66
N TYR A 128 3.34 2.30 15.17
CA TYR A 128 3.43 1.96 16.59
C TYR A 128 3.27 0.45 16.80
N PHE A 129 3.33 0.01 18.03
CA PHE A 129 3.10 -1.40 18.38
C PHE A 129 1.92 -1.50 19.34
N GLU A 130 1.08 -2.48 19.10
CA GLU A 130 -0.09 -2.77 19.92
C GLU A 130 -0.35 -4.28 19.92
N ASN A 131 -0.59 -4.87 21.09
CA ASN A 131 -0.91 -6.31 21.24
C ASN A 131 0.07 -7.23 20.50
N ASP A 132 1.37 -6.99 20.67
CA ASP A 132 2.47 -7.70 20.00
C ASP A 132 2.46 -7.62 18.46
N ALA A 133 1.73 -6.68 17.89
CA ALA A 133 1.68 -6.43 16.47
C ALA A 133 2.27 -5.06 16.10
N PHE A 134 2.87 -4.97 14.91
CA PHE A 134 3.17 -3.69 14.28
C PHE A 134 1.90 -3.09 13.69
N ALA A 135 1.55 -1.90 14.11
CA ALA A 135 0.35 -1.19 13.71
C ALA A 135 0.68 0.06 12.87
N GLN A 136 -0.15 0.33 11.89
CA GLN A 136 -0.07 1.48 11.00
C GLN A 136 -1.43 2.18 11.00
N ARG A 137 -1.46 3.46 11.37
CA ARG A 137 -2.67 4.28 11.36
C ARG A 137 -2.52 5.46 10.42
N TYR A 138 -3.52 5.67 9.59
CA TYR A 138 -3.60 6.74 8.60
C TYR A 138 -4.86 7.57 8.83
N ASP A 139 -4.68 8.84 9.17
CA ASP A 139 -5.76 9.79 9.39
C ASP A 139 -5.71 10.86 8.31
N ILE A 140 -6.73 10.91 7.45
CA ILE A 140 -6.86 11.93 6.40
C ILE A 140 -7.92 12.94 6.83
N LYS A 141 -7.49 14.19 7.03
CA LYS A 141 -8.36 15.30 7.39
C LYS A 141 -8.50 16.25 6.20
N ASN A 142 -9.72 16.41 5.69
CA ASN A 142 -10.05 17.45 4.73
C ASN A 142 -9.86 18.83 5.38
N THR A 143 -9.04 19.68 4.78
CA THR A 143 -8.79 21.06 5.23
C THR A 143 -9.27 22.11 4.22
N GLY A 144 -9.88 21.64 3.09
CA GLY A 144 -10.54 22.49 2.13
C GLY A 144 -11.99 22.83 2.51
N SER A 145 -12.65 23.64 1.67
CA SER A 145 -14.05 24.06 1.86
C SER A 145 -15.08 23.10 1.25
N GLY A 146 -14.66 22.23 0.33
CA GLY A 146 -15.51 21.25 -0.37
C GLY A 146 -15.16 19.81 -0.01
N ASN A 147 -15.79 18.86 -0.69
CA ASN A 147 -15.46 17.44 -0.55
C ASN A 147 -14.12 17.12 -1.21
N VAL A 148 -13.47 16.07 -0.71
CA VAL A 148 -12.21 15.55 -1.27
C VAL A 148 -12.45 14.12 -1.74
N PRO A 149 -12.42 13.85 -3.06
CA PRO A 149 -12.43 12.47 -3.54
C PRO A 149 -11.03 11.89 -3.37
N PHE A 150 -10.91 10.69 -2.82
CA PHE A 150 -9.62 10.01 -2.79
C PHE A 150 -9.78 8.49 -2.86
N THR A 151 -8.74 7.87 -3.40
CA THR A 151 -8.48 6.43 -3.26
C THR A 151 -7.15 6.28 -2.55
N PHE A 152 -7.10 5.41 -1.56
CA PHE A 152 -5.93 5.20 -0.72
C PHE A 152 -5.50 3.74 -0.79
N ALA A 153 -4.19 3.49 -0.87
CA ALA A 153 -3.62 2.16 -0.78
C ALA A 153 -2.20 2.18 -0.23
N LEU A 154 -1.72 1.00 0.13
CA LEU A 154 -0.31 0.72 0.39
C LEU A 154 0.20 -0.23 -0.69
N HIS A 155 1.38 0.04 -1.23
CA HIS A 155 2.04 -0.86 -2.17
C HIS A 155 3.13 -1.67 -1.45
N THR A 156 2.71 -2.64 -0.64
CA THR A 156 3.62 -3.38 0.23
C THR A 156 4.33 -4.49 -0.55
N THR A 157 5.66 -4.54 -0.43
CA THR A 157 6.50 -5.56 -1.07
C THR A 157 7.09 -6.48 0.00
N PHE A 158 6.53 -7.68 0.10
CA PHE A 158 6.94 -8.72 1.04
C PHE A 158 8.05 -9.60 0.46
N VAL A 159 8.91 -10.17 1.33
CA VAL A 159 9.77 -11.29 0.91
C VAL A 159 8.89 -12.43 0.43
N GLU A 160 9.41 -13.27 -0.48
CA GLU A 160 8.66 -14.43 -0.98
C GLU A 160 8.28 -15.34 0.19
N PRO A 161 6.97 -15.57 0.46
CA PRO A 161 6.54 -16.48 1.50
C PRO A 161 6.55 -17.93 1.03
N GLU A 162 6.54 -18.87 1.96
CA GLU A 162 6.29 -20.26 1.61
C GLU A 162 4.86 -20.48 1.11
N SER A 163 3.91 -19.80 1.76
CA SER A 163 2.50 -19.78 1.35
C SER A 163 1.83 -18.49 1.82
N PHE A 164 0.74 -18.14 1.16
CA PHE A 164 -0.13 -17.03 1.60
C PHE A 164 -1.57 -17.33 1.20
N ASP A 165 -2.49 -16.73 1.94
CA ASP A 165 -3.91 -16.69 1.63
C ASP A 165 -4.41 -15.25 1.61
N VAL A 166 -5.35 -14.96 0.73
CA VAL A 166 -5.91 -13.62 0.54
C VAL A 166 -7.42 -13.72 0.42
N PRO A 167 -8.18 -12.96 1.21
CA PRO A 167 -9.63 -13.00 1.20
C PRO A 167 -10.20 -12.23 0.00
N ILE A 168 -10.17 -12.85 -1.17
CA ILE A 168 -10.73 -12.33 -2.41
C ILE A 168 -11.81 -13.28 -2.95
N ASP A 169 -12.82 -12.75 -3.64
CA ASP A 169 -13.93 -13.55 -4.18
C ASP A 169 -14.25 -13.27 -5.66
N ALA A 170 -13.68 -12.24 -6.22
CA ALA A 170 -13.87 -11.87 -7.63
C ALA A 170 -12.70 -11.07 -8.18
N CYS A 171 -12.55 -11.04 -9.48
CA CYS A 171 -11.52 -10.26 -10.16
C CYS A 171 -12.13 -9.23 -11.13
N HIS A 172 -11.39 -8.18 -11.44
CA HIS A 172 -11.61 -7.30 -12.57
C HIS A 172 -10.72 -7.69 -13.74
N LYS A 173 -11.26 -7.72 -14.95
CA LYS A 173 -10.44 -7.72 -16.15
C LYS A 173 -9.80 -6.36 -16.35
N LYS A 174 -8.65 -6.33 -17.00
CA LYS A 174 -7.92 -5.10 -17.34
C LYS A 174 -7.69 -5.01 -18.85
N ASN A 175 -7.68 -3.76 -19.35
CA ASN A 175 -7.31 -3.50 -20.75
C ASN A 175 -5.77 -3.46 -20.91
N GLU A 176 -5.31 -3.16 -22.13
CA GLU A 176 -3.87 -3.06 -22.46
C GLU A 176 -3.15 -1.96 -21.67
N LYS A 177 -3.86 -0.94 -21.18
CA LYS A 177 -3.33 0.11 -20.30
C LYS A 177 -3.43 -0.24 -18.82
N HIS A 178 -3.70 -1.48 -18.49
CA HIS A 178 -3.89 -1.96 -17.12
C HIS A 178 -5.03 -1.27 -16.34
N LEU A 179 -6.01 -0.72 -17.03
CA LEU A 179 -7.19 -0.14 -16.39
C LEU A 179 -8.27 -1.22 -16.23
N PRO A 180 -8.98 -1.26 -15.08
CA PRO A 180 -10.10 -2.16 -14.89
C PRO A 180 -11.19 -1.92 -15.94
N ILE A 181 -11.76 -2.97 -16.50
CA ILE A 181 -12.86 -2.92 -17.47
C ILE A 181 -14.00 -3.84 -17.06
N GLY A 182 -15.22 -3.35 -17.21
CA GLY A 182 -16.43 -4.11 -16.86
C GLY A 182 -16.64 -4.26 -15.36
N GLY A 183 -17.45 -5.26 -15.00
CA GLY A 183 -17.77 -5.60 -13.62
C GLY A 183 -16.80 -6.62 -13.02
N TYR A 184 -17.25 -7.25 -11.93
CA TYR A 184 -16.57 -8.36 -11.29
C TYR A 184 -16.82 -9.68 -12.03
N PHE A 185 -15.80 -10.52 -12.08
CA PHE A 185 -15.83 -11.84 -12.69
C PHE A 185 -15.42 -12.90 -11.65
N PRO A 186 -15.88 -14.14 -11.75
CA PRO A 186 -15.40 -15.23 -10.91
C PRO A 186 -13.89 -15.41 -11.04
N LEU A 187 -13.25 -15.79 -9.95
CA LEU A 187 -11.84 -16.20 -9.95
C LEU A 187 -11.64 -17.42 -10.84
N ASN A 188 -10.56 -17.44 -11.60
CA ASN A 188 -10.13 -18.63 -12.32
C ASN A 188 -9.42 -19.62 -11.38
N GLU A 189 -8.98 -20.76 -11.90
CA GLU A 189 -8.31 -21.80 -11.10
C GLU A 189 -7.01 -21.30 -10.45
N GLN A 190 -6.20 -20.52 -11.15
CA GLN A 190 -4.96 -19.94 -10.62
C GLN A 190 -5.26 -18.91 -9.53
N GLU A 191 -6.20 -18.03 -9.78
CA GLU A 191 -6.61 -16.99 -8.84
C GLU A 191 -7.25 -17.58 -7.57
N SER A 192 -7.98 -18.67 -7.70
CA SER A 192 -8.58 -19.38 -6.56
C SER A 192 -7.53 -19.93 -5.58
N ARG A 193 -6.32 -20.19 -6.04
CA ARG A 193 -5.21 -20.62 -5.19
C ARG A 193 -4.78 -19.57 -4.17
N TYR A 194 -4.96 -18.27 -4.46
CA TYR A 194 -4.72 -17.21 -3.50
C TYR A 194 -5.62 -17.29 -2.26
N VAL A 195 -6.79 -17.91 -2.39
CA VAL A 195 -7.79 -18.00 -1.32
C VAL A 195 -7.56 -19.21 -0.41
N THR A 196 -6.82 -20.20 -0.88
CA THR A 196 -6.70 -21.52 -0.23
C THR A 196 -5.39 -21.74 0.50
N GLY A 197 -4.52 -20.74 0.60
CA GLY A 197 -3.22 -20.88 1.26
C GLY A 197 -2.25 -21.80 0.50
N SER A 198 -2.29 -21.79 -0.81
CA SER A 198 -1.39 -22.61 -1.64
C SER A 198 0.06 -22.14 -1.52
N PRO A 199 1.06 -23.04 -1.74
CA PRO A 199 2.46 -22.64 -1.80
C PRO A 199 2.68 -21.53 -2.83
N SER A 200 3.44 -20.50 -2.46
CA SER A 200 3.64 -19.32 -3.30
C SER A 200 4.28 -19.64 -4.64
N LYS A 201 5.26 -20.57 -4.65
CA LYS A 201 5.95 -21.04 -5.87
C LYS A 201 5.02 -21.64 -6.93
N ASP A 202 3.83 -22.07 -6.54
CA ASP A 202 2.84 -22.70 -7.42
C ASP A 202 1.81 -21.68 -7.95
N ILE A 203 1.94 -20.42 -7.57
CA ILE A 203 1.01 -19.34 -7.92
C ILE A 203 1.75 -18.28 -8.75
N SER A 204 1.17 -17.94 -9.89
CA SER A 204 1.62 -16.83 -10.73
C SER A 204 0.40 -16.11 -11.29
N ALA A 205 -0.10 -15.12 -10.56
CA ALA A 205 -1.20 -14.30 -11.02
C ALA A 205 -0.98 -12.85 -10.62
N SER A 206 -1.47 -11.93 -11.44
CA SER A 206 -1.41 -10.50 -11.18
C SER A 206 -2.71 -9.85 -11.66
N GLY A 207 -3.43 -9.21 -10.77
CA GLY A 207 -4.75 -8.67 -11.09
C GLY A 207 -5.32 -7.73 -10.07
N TYR A 208 -6.53 -7.28 -10.36
CA TYR A 208 -7.37 -6.47 -9.50
C TYR A 208 -8.49 -7.35 -8.94
N TYR A 209 -8.59 -7.43 -7.63
CA TYR A 209 -9.50 -8.35 -6.97
C TYR A 209 -10.40 -7.61 -5.99
N ARG A 210 -11.63 -8.08 -5.88
CA ARG A 210 -12.50 -7.64 -4.80
C ARG A 210 -12.09 -8.36 -3.52
N ALA A 211 -11.79 -7.59 -2.48
CA ALA A 211 -11.62 -8.15 -1.15
C ALA A 211 -12.99 -8.60 -0.62
N CYS A 212 -13.05 -9.79 -0.02
CA CYS A 212 -14.23 -10.29 0.66
C CYS A 212 -13.97 -10.32 2.17
N GLY A 213 -14.98 -9.98 2.95
CA GLY A 213 -14.88 -9.96 4.40
C GLY A 213 -16.00 -9.16 5.05
N ASN A 214 -16.03 -9.16 6.37
CA ASN A 214 -16.94 -8.35 7.13
C ASN A 214 -16.53 -6.87 6.99
N THR A 215 -17.49 -5.96 6.87
CA THR A 215 -17.30 -4.50 6.71
C THR A 215 -16.45 -3.82 7.78
N ALA A 216 -16.12 -4.50 8.87
CA ALA A 216 -15.21 -4.04 9.92
C ALA A 216 -13.78 -4.59 9.77
N HIS A 217 -13.55 -5.66 9.00
CA HIS A 217 -12.25 -6.31 8.85
C HIS A 217 -12.10 -6.76 7.42
N ILE A 218 -11.35 -5.99 6.64
CA ILE A 218 -11.04 -6.32 5.27
C ILE A 218 -9.71 -7.05 5.27
N GLY A 219 -9.80 -8.35 5.13
CA GLY A 219 -8.67 -9.21 4.88
C GLY A 219 -7.84 -9.58 6.12
N HIS A 220 -7.78 -10.85 6.34
CA HIS A 220 -6.70 -11.50 7.05
C HIS A 220 -5.79 -12.10 5.99
N PHE A 221 -4.56 -11.58 5.89
CA PHE A 221 -3.52 -12.24 5.11
C PHE A 221 -2.70 -13.06 6.09
N SER A 222 -2.56 -14.34 5.87
CA SER A 222 -1.54 -15.10 6.54
C SER A 222 -0.34 -15.27 5.63
N TYR A 223 0.83 -15.14 6.22
CA TYR A 223 2.10 -15.11 5.56
C TYR A 223 3.06 -16.01 6.34
N THR A 224 3.28 -17.21 5.83
CA THR A 224 4.16 -18.15 6.48
C THR A 224 5.60 -17.92 6.01
N VAL A 225 6.41 -17.33 6.88
CA VAL A 225 7.82 -17.05 6.61
C VAL A 225 8.68 -18.30 6.77
N SER A 226 8.30 -19.19 7.68
CA SER A 226 8.95 -20.48 7.94
C SER A 226 8.02 -21.37 8.74
N ASP A 227 8.36 -22.64 8.93
CA ASP A 227 7.56 -23.65 9.68
C ASP A 227 7.02 -23.15 11.04
N ASN A 228 7.66 -22.14 11.64
CA ASN A 228 7.32 -21.63 12.98
C ASN A 228 6.93 -20.14 12.99
N LEU A 229 6.80 -19.48 11.85
CA LEU A 229 6.48 -18.05 11.78
C LEU A 229 5.46 -17.76 10.70
N THR A 230 4.23 -17.49 11.12
CA THR A 230 3.17 -16.94 10.28
C THR A 230 2.86 -15.52 10.70
N ILE A 231 2.84 -14.60 9.76
CA ILE A 231 2.49 -13.19 9.99
C ILE A 231 1.09 -12.96 9.44
N GLY A 232 0.19 -12.50 10.29
CA GLY A 232 -1.15 -12.08 9.91
C GLY A 232 -1.20 -10.58 9.66
N PHE A 233 -1.90 -10.18 8.61
CA PHE A 233 -2.21 -8.79 8.32
C PHE A 233 -3.69 -8.55 8.53
N PHE A 234 -4.01 -7.53 9.31
CA PHE A 234 -5.39 -7.09 9.56
C PHE A 234 -5.55 -5.68 9.03
N LEU A 235 -6.51 -5.49 8.13
CA LEU A 235 -6.88 -4.17 7.67
C LEU A 235 -8.26 -3.82 8.23
N THR A 236 -8.36 -2.71 8.95
CA THR A 236 -9.62 -2.15 9.41
C THR A 236 -9.85 -0.82 8.70
N VAL A 237 -10.96 -0.69 7.97
CA VAL A 237 -11.35 0.54 7.30
C VAL A 237 -12.73 0.95 7.79
N GLN A 238 -12.92 2.23 8.09
CA GLN A 238 -14.23 2.79 8.39
C GLN A 238 -14.89 3.28 7.09
N GLY A 239 -15.81 2.48 6.60
CA GLY A 239 -16.78 2.81 5.54
C GLY A 239 -16.30 2.60 4.11
N ARG A 240 -16.95 1.72 3.39
CA ARG A 240 -17.05 1.46 1.93
C ARG A 240 -16.25 0.28 1.38
N GLU A 241 -16.66 -0.09 0.13
CA GLU A 241 -16.14 -1.21 -0.64
C GLU A 241 -14.67 -1.03 -0.94
N ASP A 242 -13.90 -2.06 -0.67
CA ASP A 242 -12.47 -2.08 -0.86
C ASP A 242 -12.10 -3.16 -1.85
N PHE A 243 -11.05 -2.93 -2.60
CA PHE A 243 -10.50 -3.97 -3.46
C PHE A 243 -9.00 -4.13 -3.23
N CYS A 244 -8.51 -5.31 -3.47
CA CYS A 244 -7.13 -5.69 -3.34
C CYS A 244 -6.50 -5.77 -4.73
N VAL A 245 -5.30 -5.23 -4.88
CA VAL A 245 -4.45 -5.48 -6.05
C VAL A 245 -3.35 -6.43 -5.61
N LEU A 246 -3.28 -7.58 -6.26
CA LEU A 246 -2.21 -8.53 -6.05
C LEU A 246 -1.32 -8.58 -7.28
N SER A 247 -0.04 -8.54 -7.05
CA SER A 247 0.96 -8.85 -8.06
C SER A 247 1.97 -9.80 -7.44
N HIS A 248 2.03 -11.01 -7.93
CA HIS A 248 3.01 -12.00 -7.53
C HIS A 248 3.89 -12.30 -8.73
N ASN A 249 5.14 -11.86 -8.68
CA ASN A 249 6.16 -12.17 -9.65
C ASN A 249 7.22 -13.03 -8.97
N ALA A 250 7.25 -14.30 -9.28
CA ALA A 250 8.30 -15.24 -8.83
C ALA A 250 9.71 -14.94 -9.40
N ALA A 251 9.92 -13.77 -10.00
CA ALA A 251 11.15 -13.38 -10.68
C ALA A 251 11.53 -11.92 -10.40
N LEU A 252 11.57 -11.54 -9.13
CA LEU A 252 12.29 -10.32 -8.70
C LEU A 252 13.47 -10.71 -7.83
#